data_89007d3f0c8c4f7facb790c55c0bc2f0
#
_entry.id   89007d3f0c8c4f7facb790c55c0bc2f0
#
_cell.length_a   1.000
_cell.length_b   1.000
_cell.length_c   1.000
_cell.angle_alpha   90.00
_cell.angle_beta   90.00
_cell.angle_gamma   90.00
#
_symmetry.space_group_name_H-M   'P 1'
#
loop_
_entity.id
_entity.type
_entity.pdbx_description
1 polymer ?
#
loop_
_entity_poly.entity_id
_entity_poly.type
_entity_poly.pdbx_seq_one_letter_code
_entity_poly.pdbx_strand_id
1 'polypeptide(L)'
;GITLQNGPHKGRIVVPVYTTNRTNHLNGSQSSRIIYSDDHGKTWHMGGGVNDNRTLYDGTVIDSSNMKNYYAQNTEASVVQLNNGQLKLFMRGLTGDLQVATSHDGGITWDNYVARYDVPDVYVQMAATHTVQDGKEYILLANANGPGRKNGYIRVARVEEDGELTWLHHHLIQEGEYAYNSLQQIGPKEFGLLYEHHEAGGNPYTLSFKKFNWDYLTKERLASKEVKVTSAMEKWPGIIAMEFDSEVLVNQAPTLKLANGKTATFMTQYDTKTLLFTIAPE
;
A
#
# COMPACT_ATOMS: atom_id res chain seq x y z
N GLY A 1 2.88 -0.22 16.12
CA GLY A 1 4.25 0.21 16.42
C GLY A 1 5.23 -0.95 16.37
N ILE A 2 6.51 -0.65 16.35
CA ILE A 2 7.60 -1.64 16.30
C ILE A 2 8.68 -1.29 17.31
N THR A 3 9.50 -2.28 17.68
CA THR A 3 10.77 -2.05 18.39
C THR A 3 11.90 -2.22 17.39
N LEU A 4 12.81 -1.24 17.29
CA LEU A 4 13.91 -1.28 16.34
C LEU A 4 14.90 -2.38 16.71
N GLN A 5 15.27 -3.22 15.74
CA GLN A 5 16.08 -4.42 15.96
C GLN A 5 17.57 -4.19 15.65
N ASN A 6 17.90 -3.14 14.91
CA ASN A 6 19.25 -2.85 14.47
C ASN A 6 19.55 -1.34 14.45
N GLY A 7 20.76 -0.97 14.04
CA GLY A 7 21.20 0.42 13.92
C GLY A 7 21.46 1.11 15.26
N PRO A 8 21.77 2.43 15.22
CA PRO A 8 22.15 3.21 16.40
C PRO A 8 21.03 3.38 17.43
N HIS A 9 19.79 3.19 17.03
CA HIS A 9 18.59 3.30 17.87
C HIS A 9 17.97 1.94 18.21
N LYS A 10 18.75 0.85 18.19
CA LYS A 10 18.28 -0.48 18.56
C LYS A 10 17.63 -0.46 19.95
N GLY A 11 16.43 -1.03 20.08
CA GLY A 11 15.62 -1.04 21.30
C GLY A 11 14.62 0.12 21.40
N ARG A 12 14.71 1.15 20.54
CA ARG A 12 13.72 2.22 20.46
C ARG A 12 12.35 1.63 20.09
N ILE A 13 11.31 2.01 20.83
CA ILE A 13 9.93 1.74 20.46
C ILE A 13 9.44 2.90 19.58
N VAL A 14 8.87 2.58 18.43
CA VAL A 14 8.35 3.54 17.46
C VAL A 14 6.87 3.28 17.21
N VAL A 15 6.04 4.31 17.36
CA VAL A 15 4.60 4.23 17.12
C VAL A 15 4.17 5.30 16.12
N PRO A 16 3.61 4.91 14.96
CA PRO A 16 3.06 5.86 14.01
C PRO A 16 1.86 6.60 14.61
N VAL A 17 1.83 7.89 14.40
CA VAL A 17 0.73 8.79 14.74
C VAL A 17 0.58 9.83 13.65
N TYR A 18 -0.44 10.67 13.72
CA TYR A 18 -0.52 11.87 12.90
C TYR A 18 -1.02 13.05 13.72
N THR A 19 -0.70 14.24 13.27
CA THR A 19 -1.10 15.48 13.91
C THR A 19 -1.84 16.37 12.92
N THR A 20 -2.74 17.18 13.45
CA THR A 20 -3.45 18.20 12.68
C THR A 20 -3.07 19.57 13.21
N ASN A 21 -2.72 20.51 12.33
CA ASN A 21 -2.50 21.88 12.74
C ASN A 21 -3.85 22.57 12.98
N ARG A 22 -4.11 22.95 14.24
CA ARG A 22 -5.38 23.54 14.65
C ARG A 22 -5.61 24.97 14.13
N THR A 23 -4.58 25.69 13.74
CA THR A 23 -4.72 27.05 13.19
C THR A 23 -5.30 27.06 11.80
N ASN A 24 -5.20 25.95 11.08
CA ASN A 24 -5.84 25.74 9.78
C ASN A 24 -6.88 24.63 9.94
N HIS A 25 -8.08 24.95 10.44
CA HIS A 25 -9.21 24.00 10.52
C HIS A 25 -9.64 23.44 9.16
N LEU A 26 -8.90 23.75 8.12
CA LEU A 26 -9.16 23.34 6.77
C LEU A 26 -8.34 22.07 6.47
N ASN A 27 -8.94 21.21 5.69
CA ASN A 27 -8.34 20.09 5.03
C ASN A 27 -6.95 20.44 4.49
N GLY A 28 -5.97 19.58 4.69
CA GLY A 28 -4.61 19.78 4.18
C GLY A 28 -3.54 20.03 5.23
N SER A 29 -3.91 20.05 6.52
CA SER A 29 -2.97 20.28 7.63
C SER A 29 -2.55 19.00 8.37
N GLN A 30 -3.02 17.82 7.95
CA GLN A 30 -2.68 16.56 8.60
C GLN A 30 -1.31 16.04 8.12
N SER A 31 -0.49 15.60 9.06
CA SER A 31 0.85 15.07 8.78
C SER A 31 1.13 13.83 9.62
N SER A 32 1.51 12.75 8.95
CA SER A 32 2.01 11.54 9.59
C SER A 32 3.36 11.83 10.25
N ARG A 33 3.58 11.20 11.39
CA ARG A 33 4.82 11.23 12.17
C ARG A 33 4.91 10.01 13.06
N ILE A 34 5.92 9.95 13.89
CA ILE A 34 6.01 8.95 14.94
C ILE A 34 6.10 9.61 16.33
N ILE A 35 5.72 8.85 17.35
CA ILE A 35 6.26 9.02 18.69
C ILE A 35 7.21 7.88 19.00
N TYR A 36 8.23 8.12 19.83
CA TYR A 36 9.20 7.10 20.16
C TYR A 36 9.61 7.13 21.64
N SER A 37 10.09 5.99 22.11
CA SER A 37 10.66 5.85 23.46
C SER A 37 11.99 5.09 23.38
N ASP A 38 13.00 5.61 24.07
CA ASP A 38 14.34 5.00 24.20
C ASP A 38 14.55 4.32 25.55
N ASP A 39 13.54 4.33 26.43
CA ASP A 39 13.59 3.85 27.80
C ASP A 39 12.48 2.82 28.13
N HIS A 40 12.10 2.01 27.15
CA HIS A 40 11.08 0.95 27.26
C HIS A 40 9.69 1.50 27.61
N GLY A 41 9.33 2.66 27.08
CA GLY A 41 8.00 3.25 27.21
C GLY A 41 7.80 4.10 28.46
N LYS A 42 8.86 4.40 29.25
CA LYS A 42 8.74 5.25 30.44
C LYS A 42 8.58 6.73 30.05
N THR A 43 9.32 7.18 29.05
CA THR A 43 9.16 8.51 28.46
C THR A 43 8.96 8.43 26.97
N TRP A 44 8.23 9.41 26.43
CA TRP A 44 7.90 9.47 25.01
C TRP A 44 8.27 10.82 24.41
N HIS A 45 8.80 10.75 23.20
CA HIS A 45 9.22 11.91 22.43
C HIS A 45 8.48 11.91 21.08
N MET A 46 8.26 13.10 20.54
CA MET A 46 7.67 13.27 19.23
C MET A 46 8.77 13.38 18.17
N GLY A 47 8.71 12.57 17.15
CA GLY A 47 9.54 12.68 15.95
C GLY A 47 9.02 13.78 15.00
N GLY A 48 9.80 14.09 13.97
CA GLY A 48 9.42 15.03 12.93
C GLY A 48 8.19 14.55 12.14
N GLY A 49 7.44 15.50 11.59
CA GLY A 49 6.36 15.20 10.66
C GLY A 49 6.89 14.97 9.25
N VAL A 50 6.28 14.03 8.51
CA VAL A 50 6.66 13.76 7.12
C VAL A 50 6.55 15.02 6.24
N ASN A 51 5.61 15.91 6.57
CA ASN A 51 5.42 17.17 5.83
C ASN A 51 6.22 18.34 6.39
N ASP A 52 7.12 18.12 7.36
CA ASP A 52 8.05 19.16 7.81
C ASP A 52 9.15 19.32 6.75
N ASN A 53 9.14 20.45 6.04
CA ASN A 53 10.02 20.76 4.90
C ASN A 53 9.94 19.81 3.71
N ARG A 54 8.78 19.15 3.49
CA ARG A 54 8.58 18.27 2.35
C ARG A 54 8.57 19.07 1.04
N THR A 55 9.28 18.55 0.05
CA THR A 55 9.21 19.05 -1.33
C THR A 55 8.17 18.25 -2.13
N LEU A 56 7.16 18.93 -2.65
CA LEU A 56 6.17 18.36 -3.54
C LEU A 56 6.75 18.14 -4.94
N TYR A 57 6.05 17.39 -5.76
CA TYR A 57 6.49 17.04 -7.11
C TYR A 57 6.71 18.27 -8.03
N ASP A 58 5.99 19.36 -7.80
CA ASP A 58 6.12 20.62 -8.52
C ASP A 58 7.25 21.52 -7.97
N GLY A 59 8.05 21.04 -7.02
CA GLY A 59 9.13 21.77 -6.36
C GLY A 59 8.67 22.66 -5.20
N THR A 60 7.38 22.72 -4.89
CA THR A 60 6.87 23.49 -3.75
C THR A 60 7.35 22.86 -2.43
N VAL A 61 8.00 23.67 -1.58
CA VAL A 61 8.37 23.25 -0.23
C VAL A 61 7.24 23.58 0.72
N ILE A 62 6.79 22.58 1.47
CA ILE A 62 5.75 22.69 2.49
C ILE A 62 6.28 22.33 3.85
N ASP A 63 5.63 22.82 4.90
CA ASP A 63 5.80 22.31 6.25
C ASP A 63 4.42 22.09 6.91
N SER A 64 4.38 21.19 7.91
CA SER A 64 3.15 20.80 8.57
C SER A 64 2.51 21.92 9.41
N SER A 65 3.26 22.97 9.78
CA SER A 65 2.78 24.10 10.56
C SER A 65 1.91 25.07 9.74
N ASN A 66 2.13 25.12 8.44
CA ASN A 66 1.47 26.04 7.52
C ASN A 66 1.01 25.38 6.20
N MET A 67 0.78 24.09 6.21
CA MET A 67 0.37 23.34 5.05
C MET A 67 -1.05 23.71 4.62
N LYS A 68 -1.21 24.13 3.36
CA LYS A 68 -2.50 24.46 2.74
C LYS A 68 -2.86 23.55 1.58
N ASN A 69 -1.99 22.62 1.22
CA ASN A 69 -2.23 21.69 0.13
C ASN A 69 -3.00 20.48 0.62
N TYR A 70 -4.25 20.38 0.23
CA TYR A 70 -5.14 19.28 0.60
C TYR A 70 -4.58 17.89 0.24
N TYR A 71 -4.01 17.77 -0.95
CA TYR A 71 -3.48 16.49 -1.44
C TYR A 71 -2.13 16.09 -0.83
N ALA A 72 -1.45 17.01 -0.16
CA ALA A 72 -0.19 16.71 0.52
C ALA A 72 -0.40 16.08 1.90
N GLN A 73 -1.63 16.14 2.46
CA GLN A 73 -1.90 15.54 3.77
C GLN A 73 -1.77 14.02 3.74
N ASN A 74 -1.29 13.50 4.85
CA ASN A 74 -1.22 12.08 5.15
C ASN A 74 -1.56 11.84 6.63
N THR A 75 -2.08 10.66 6.94
CA THR A 75 -2.70 10.39 8.24
C THR A 75 -2.21 9.09 8.83
N GLU A 76 -3.10 8.12 8.99
CA GLU A 76 -2.78 6.81 9.57
C GLU A 76 -1.65 6.15 8.80
N ALA A 77 -0.72 5.56 9.52
CA ALA A 77 0.46 4.99 8.90
C ALA A 77 0.91 3.67 9.56
N SER A 78 1.62 2.88 8.79
CA SER A 78 2.31 1.67 9.25
C SER A 78 3.81 1.85 9.06
N VAL A 79 4.60 1.52 10.09
CA VAL A 79 6.06 1.66 10.06
C VAL A 79 6.72 0.28 10.06
N VAL A 80 7.78 0.16 9.26
CA VAL A 80 8.69 -1.00 9.27
C VAL A 80 10.12 -0.53 9.35
N GLN A 81 11.00 -1.38 9.89
CA GLN A 81 12.44 -1.17 9.84
C GLN A 81 13.05 -2.14 8.84
N LEU A 82 13.90 -1.62 7.95
CA LEU A 82 14.70 -2.41 7.01
C LEU A 82 16.01 -2.92 7.66
N ASN A 83 16.63 -3.92 7.05
CA ASN A 83 17.89 -4.48 7.52
C ASN A 83 19.03 -3.46 7.53
N ASN A 84 18.99 -2.45 6.64
CA ASN A 84 19.95 -1.35 6.60
C ASN A 84 19.70 -0.28 7.68
N GLY A 85 18.67 -0.45 8.52
CA GLY A 85 18.32 0.47 9.60
C GLY A 85 17.34 1.58 9.23
N GLN A 86 17.06 1.78 7.94
CA GLN A 86 16.06 2.75 7.50
C GLN A 86 14.67 2.40 8.04
N LEU A 87 13.86 3.42 8.32
CA LEU A 87 12.42 3.25 8.53
C LEU A 87 11.67 3.61 7.27
N LYS A 88 10.68 2.80 6.93
CA LYS A 88 9.69 3.10 5.89
C LYS A 88 8.32 3.30 6.55
N LEU A 89 7.70 4.43 6.28
CA LEU A 89 6.37 4.80 6.78
C LEU A 89 5.37 4.79 5.63
N PHE A 90 4.50 3.80 5.63
CA PHE A 90 3.43 3.61 4.65
C PHE A 90 2.22 4.42 5.11
N MET A 91 1.78 5.39 4.34
CA MET A 91 0.84 6.41 4.81
C MET A 91 -0.46 6.39 4.01
N ARG A 92 -1.57 6.51 4.72
CA ARG A 92 -2.86 6.83 4.12
C ARG A 92 -2.84 8.28 3.62
N GLY A 93 -3.05 8.47 2.30
CA GLY A 93 -2.99 9.75 1.63
C GLY A 93 -4.13 9.99 0.66
N LEU A 94 -4.16 11.17 0.03
CA LEU A 94 -5.23 11.61 -0.86
C LEU A 94 -4.81 11.64 -2.34
N THR A 95 -3.62 11.15 -2.67
CA THR A 95 -3.12 11.20 -4.04
C THR A 95 -3.61 10.06 -4.94
N GLY A 96 -4.29 9.06 -4.36
CA GLY A 96 -4.79 7.88 -5.08
C GLY A 96 -3.76 6.77 -5.26
N ASP A 97 -2.52 7.02 -4.88
CA ASP A 97 -1.40 6.09 -4.93
C ASP A 97 -0.64 6.02 -3.61
N LEU A 98 0.02 4.91 -3.37
CA LEU A 98 0.78 4.63 -2.16
C LEU A 98 1.92 5.63 -1.97
N GLN A 99 1.94 6.27 -0.81
CA GLN A 99 3.00 7.15 -0.36
C GLN A 99 3.83 6.47 0.74
N VAL A 100 5.16 6.53 0.60
CA VAL A 100 6.10 5.96 1.56
C VAL A 100 7.19 6.99 1.89
N ALA A 101 7.30 7.37 3.16
CA ALA A 101 8.37 8.22 3.65
C ALA A 101 9.52 7.38 4.20
N THR A 102 10.75 7.88 4.07
CA THR A 102 11.96 7.24 4.57
C THR A 102 12.60 8.08 5.68
N SER A 103 13.06 7.41 6.75
CA SER A 103 13.87 8.01 7.82
C SER A 103 15.16 7.21 7.99
N HIS A 104 16.27 7.93 8.18
CA HIS A 104 17.61 7.37 8.40
C HIS A 104 18.10 7.49 9.85
N ASP A 105 17.32 8.12 10.73
CA ASP A 105 17.67 8.45 12.10
C ASP A 105 16.67 7.90 13.15
N GLY A 106 15.99 6.81 12.80
CA GLY A 106 15.04 6.16 13.69
C GLY A 106 13.76 6.98 13.92
N GLY A 107 13.32 7.76 12.92
CA GLY A 107 12.07 8.49 12.89
C GLY A 107 12.14 9.91 13.45
N ILE A 108 13.33 10.44 13.72
CA ILE A 108 13.50 11.83 14.20
C ILE A 108 13.23 12.79 13.04
N THR A 109 13.77 12.49 11.84
CA THR A 109 13.51 13.25 10.61
C THR A 109 13.13 12.32 9.46
N TRP A 110 12.55 12.90 8.42
CA TRP A 110 12.12 12.22 7.19
C TRP A 110 12.75 12.89 5.98
N ASP A 111 12.97 12.11 4.92
CA ASP A 111 13.45 12.65 3.66
C ASP A 111 12.49 13.70 3.12
N ASN A 112 13.03 14.73 2.46
CA ASN A 112 12.24 15.80 1.90
C ASN A 112 11.30 15.34 0.77
N TYR A 113 11.61 14.21 0.15
CA TYR A 113 10.79 13.59 -0.90
C TYR A 113 10.12 12.32 -0.38
N VAL A 114 8.84 12.19 -0.65
CA VAL A 114 8.05 11.00 -0.36
C VAL A 114 7.96 10.16 -1.62
N ALA A 115 8.37 8.90 -1.54
CA ALA A 115 8.23 7.97 -2.65
C ALA A 115 6.75 7.69 -2.95
N ARG A 116 6.41 7.60 -4.23
CA ARG A 116 5.08 7.24 -4.73
C ARG A 116 5.19 5.99 -5.58
N TYR A 117 4.32 5.03 -5.33
CA TYR A 117 4.28 3.76 -6.05
C TYR A 117 2.93 3.59 -6.74
N ASP A 118 2.93 2.94 -7.90
CA ASP A 118 1.71 2.57 -8.63
C ASP A 118 0.98 1.42 -7.92
N VAL A 119 0.54 1.72 -6.71
CA VAL A 119 -0.24 0.86 -5.82
C VAL A 119 -1.43 1.70 -5.36
N PRO A 120 -2.66 1.28 -5.58
CA PRO A 120 -3.84 2.07 -5.20
C PRO A 120 -3.86 2.41 -3.71
N ASP A 121 -4.13 3.68 -3.40
CA ASP A 121 -4.54 4.16 -2.08
C ASP A 121 -5.93 4.77 -2.19
N VAL A 122 -6.91 4.08 -1.62
CA VAL A 122 -8.32 4.50 -1.64
C VAL A 122 -8.72 5.29 -0.40
N TYR A 123 -7.75 5.94 0.22
CA TYR A 123 -7.92 6.71 1.45
C TYR A 123 -8.46 5.87 2.60
N VAL A 124 -7.79 4.75 2.86
CA VAL A 124 -8.05 3.86 4.01
C VAL A 124 -6.73 3.42 4.63
N GLN A 125 -6.77 3.11 5.92
CA GLN A 125 -5.59 2.61 6.64
C GLN A 125 -5.06 1.32 5.98
N MET A 126 -3.75 1.17 5.99
CA MET A 126 -3.03 0.00 5.48
C MET A 126 -2.02 -0.51 6.52
N ALA A 127 -1.68 -1.78 6.44
CA ALA A 127 -0.67 -2.38 7.30
C ALA A 127 0.47 -2.97 6.49
N ALA A 128 1.69 -2.70 6.93
CA ALA A 128 2.91 -3.27 6.35
C ALA A 128 3.67 -4.08 7.39
N THR A 129 4.33 -5.16 6.95
CA THR A 129 5.27 -5.92 7.77
C THR A 129 6.51 -6.27 6.96
N HIS A 130 7.64 -6.27 7.65
CA HIS A 130 8.94 -6.64 7.10
C HIS A 130 9.17 -8.14 7.28
N THR A 131 9.82 -8.79 6.32
CA THR A 131 10.23 -10.20 6.42
C THR A 131 11.51 -10.47 5.64
N VAL A 132 12.26 -11.48 6.05
CA VAL A 132 13.38 -12.01 5.30
C VAL A 132 13.06 -13.45 4.92
N GLN A 133 13.09 -13.76 3.62
CA GLN A 133 12.79 -15.08 3.08
C GLN A 133 13.92 -15.51 2.12
N ASP A 134 14.46 -16.69 2.36
CA ASP A 134 15.54 -17.25 1.57
C ASP A 134 16.73 -16.26 1.34
N GLY A 135 17.07 -15.52 2.42
CA GLY A 135 18.17 -14.54 2.46
C GLY A 135 17.88 -13.20 1.76
N LYS A 136 16.68 -12.98 1.27
CA LYS A 136 16.24 -11.72 0.64
C LYS A 136 15.22 -11.00 1.50
N GLU A 137 15.27 -9.68 1.44
CA GLU A 137 14.42 -8.79 2.24
C GLU A 137 13.17 -8.38 1.48
N TYR A 138 12.02 -8.42 2.15
CA TYR A 138 10.72 -8.09 1.57
C TYR A 138 9.85 -7.29 2.52
N ILE A 139 8.93 -6.55 1.92
CA ILE A 139 7.79 -5.93 2.59
C ILE A 139 6.50 -6.58 2.09
N LEU A 140 5.63 -6.95 3.02
CA LEU A 140 4.25 -7.27 2.73
C LEU A 140 3.38 -6.07 3.11
N LEU A 141 2.48 -5.68 2.21
CA LEU A 141 1.50 -4.61 2.43
C LEU A 141 0.09 -5.15 2.24
N ALA A 142 -0.76 -4.96 3.24
CA ALA A 142 -2.19 -5.21 3.15
C ALA A 142 -2.93 -3.89 2.94
N ASN A 143 -3.67 -3.78 1.83
CA ASN A 143 -4.45 -2.59 1.52
C ASN A 143 -5.69 -2.89 0.69
N ALA A 144 -6.68 -1.98 0.70
CA ALA A 144 -7.79 -2.01 -0.23
C ALA A 144 -7.34 -1.58 -1.63
N ASN A 145 -7.79 -2.30 -2.67
CA ASN A 145 -7.44 -2.01 -4.06
C ASN A 145 -8.46 -1.07 -4.75
N GLY A 146 -9.67 -0.97 -4.20
CA GLY A 146 -10.74 -0.18 -4.78
C GLY A 146 -11.72 -0.97 -5.66
N PRO A 147 -12.71 -0.27 -6.25
CA PRO A 147 -13.03 1.13 -6.00
C PRO A 147 -13.57 1.35 -4.58
N GLY A 148 -13.09 2.41 -3.91
CA GLY A 148 -13.41 2.67 -2.52
C GLY A 148 -12.81 1.61 -1.58
N ARG A 149 -13.44 1.37 -0.43
CA ARG A 149 -12.97 0.40 0.58
C ARG A 149 -13.37 -1.03 0.21
N LYS A 150 -12.78 -1.52 -0.89
CA LYS A 150 -13.07 -2.86 -1.45
C LYS A 150 -11.81 -3.56 -1.91
N ASN A 151 -11.93 -4.87 -2.03
CA ASN A 151 -10.93 -5.76 -2.60
C ASN A 151 -9.60 -5.66 -1.86
N GLY A 152 -9.53 -6.35 -0.72
CA GLY A 152 -8.33 -6.43 0.10
C GLY A 152 -7.24 -7.26 -0.58
N TYR A 153 -6.08 -6.68 -0.78
CA TYR A 153 -4.92 -7.32 -1.37
C TYR A 153 -3.77 -7.42 -0.36
N ILE A 154 -3.00 -8.50 -0.47
CA ILE A 154 -1.63 -8.57 0.04
C ILE A 154 -0.69 -8.36 -1.12
N ARG A 155 0.21 -7.41 -0.98
CA ARG A 155 1.25 -7.08 -1.95
C ARG A 155 2.61 -7.42 -1.40
N VAL A 156 3.51 -7.86 -2.26
CA VAL A 156 4.88 -8.21 -1.90
C VAL A 156 5.83 -7.32 -2.68
N ALA A 157 6.67 -6.60 -1.97
CA ALA A 157 7.78 -5.86 -2.55
C ALA A 157 9.11 -6.44 -2.08
N ARG A 158 10.09 -6.55 -3.01
CA ARG A 158 11.48 -6.78 -2.66
C ARG A 158 12.10 -5.45 -2.23
N VAL A 159 12.92 -5.49 -1.19
CA VAL A 159 13.74 -4.36 -0.78
C VAL A 159 15.05 -4.39 -1.56
N GLU A 160 15.39 -3.31 -2.24
CA GLU A 160 16.66 -3.16 -2.97
C GLU A 160 17.77 -2.70 -2.00
N GLU A 161 19.02 -2.74 -2.45
CA GLU A 161 20.18 -2.40 -1.60
C GLU A 161 20.13 -0.96 -1.03
N ASP A 162 19.57 -0.03 -1.79
CA ASP A 162 19.38 1.38 -1.36
C ASP A 162 18.13 1.57 -0.47
N GLY A 163 17.33 0.52 -0.29
CA GLY A 163 16.07 0.54 0.46
C GLY A 163 14.84 0.91 -0.37
N GLU A 164 14.97 1.07 -1.70
CA GLU A 164 13.83 1.23 -2.58
C GLU A 164 13.03 -0.07 -2.68
N LEU A 165 11.74 0.04 -3.05
CA LEU A 165 10.82 -1.07 -3.09
C LEU A 165 10.46 -1.42 -4.53
N THR A 166 10.72 -2.68 -4.93
CA THR A 166 10.26 -3.25 -6.19
C THR A 166 9.06 -4.15 -5.93
N TRP A 167 7.87 -3.73 -6.37
CA TRP A 167 6.63 -4.51 -6.21
C TRP A 167 6.62 -5.68 -7.18
N LEU A 168 6.47 -6.92 -6.64
CA LEU A 168 6.60 -8.16 -7.38
C LEU A 168 5.26 -8.86 -7.58
N HIS A 169 4.49 -9.03 -6.51
CA HIS A 169 3.28 -9.85 -6.48
C HIS A 169 2.16 -9.12 -5.74
N HIS A 170 0.94 -9.47 -6.10
CA HIS A 170 -0.25 -9.08 -5.35
C HIS A 170 -1.26 -10.22 -5.37
N HIS A 171 -1.93 -10.42 -4.25
CA HIS A 171 -2.95 -11.44 -4.08
C HIS A 171 -4.23 -10.83 -3.53
N LEU A 172 -5.36 -11.12 -4.16
CA LEU A 172 -6.67 -10.86 -3.58
C LEU A 172 -6.86 -11.77 -2.36
N ILE A 173 -7.02 -11.16 -1.20
CA ILE A 173 -7.26 -11.90 0.05
C ILE A 173 -8.72 -11.82 0.48
N GLN A 174 -9.42 -10.77 0.11
CA GLN A 174 -10.83 -10.54 0.39
C GLN A 174 -11.49 -9.79 -0.77
N GLU A 175 -12.47 -10.43 -1.41
CA GLU A 175 -13.34 -9.79 -2.39
C GLU A 175 -14.43 -8.97 -1.70
N GLY A 176 -14.87 -7.88 -2.35
CA GLY A 176 -15.88 -6.99 -1.82
C GLY A 176 -15.36 -6.05 -0.74
N GLU A 177 -16.19 -5.73 0.24
CA GLU A 177 -15.85 -4.75 1.28
C GLU A 177 -14.60 -5.15 2.07
N TYR A 178 -13.69 -4.19 2.21
CA TYR A 178 -12.43 -4.34 2.93
C TYR A 178 -11.97 -2.97 3.41
N ALA A 179 -11.64 -2.86 4.68
CA ALA A 179 -11.26 -1.57 5.26
C ALA A 179 -9.99 -1.68 6.11
N TYR A 180 -10.07 -1.39 7.40
CA TYR A 180 -8.93 -1.36 8.30
C TYR A 180 -8.37 -2.77 8.51
N ASN A 181 -7.06 -2.85 8.69
CA ASN A 181 -6.40 -4.13 8.84
C ASN A 181 -5.13 -4.06 9.69
N SER A 182 -4.69 -5.23 10.16
CA SER A 182 -3.42 -5.43 10.85
C SER A 182 -2.76 -6.67 10.27
N LEU A 183 -1.52 -6.53 9.83
CA LEU A 183 -0.73 -7.59 9.21
C LEU A 183 0.53 -7.83 10.03
N GLN A 184 0.78 -9.09 10.38
CA GLN A 184 1.97 -9.47 11.15
C GLN A 184 2.56 -10.78 10.62
N GLN A 185 3.88 -10.90 10.69
CA GLN A 185 4.55 -12.18 10.61
C GLN A 185 4.37 -12.92 11.95
N ILE A 186 3.78 -14.12 11.92
CA ILE A 186 3.46 -14.93 13.10
C ILE A 186 4.27 -16.23 13.19
N GLY A 187 5.11 -16.48 12.22
CA GLY A 187 6.05 -17.59 12.13
C GLY A 187 7.07 -17.36 11.01
N PRO A 188 8.09 -18.21 10.85
CA PRO A 188 9.17 -17.97 9.87
C PRO A 188 8.69 -17.75 8.44
N LYS A 189 7.65 -18.45 8.01
CA LYS A 189 7.02 -18.33 6.70
C LYS A 189 5.50 -18.09 6.80
N GLU A 190 5.00 -17.72 7.99
CA GLU A 190 3.58 -17.58 8.26
C GLU A 190 3.21 -16.16 8.63
N PHE A 191 2.08 -15.72 8.13
CA PHE A 191 1.54 -14.37 8.32
C PHE A 191 0.08 -14.45 8.75
N GLY A 192 -0.32 -13.50 9.59
CA GLY A 192 -1.68 -13.30 10.03
C GLY A 192 -2.19 -11.93 9.63
N LEU A 193 -3.39 -11.89 9.08
CA LEU A 193 -4.12 -10.68 8.71
C LEU A 193 -5.45 -10.63 9.46
N LEU A 194 -5.61 -9.63 10.31
CA LEU A 194 -6.90 -9.25 10.89
C LEU A 194 -7.43 -8.06 10.08
N TYR A 195 -8.68 -8.10 9.63
CA TYR A 195 -9.24 -7.05 8.78
C TYR A 195 -10.74 -6.88 8.97
N GLU A 196 -11.20 -5.67 8.70
CA GLU A 196 -12.61 -5.31 8.62
C GLU A 196 -13.16 -5.62 7.24
N HIS A 197 -14.32 -6.24 7.19
CA HIS A 197 -15.10 -6.43 5.97
C HIS A 197 -16.59 -6.37 6.27
N HIS A 198 -17.40 -6.37 5.20
CA HIS A 198 -18.85 -6.38 5.30
C HIS A 198 -19.40 -7.65 4.65
N GLU A 199 -20.15 -8.42 5.40
CA GLU A 199 -20.94 -9.51 4.85
C GLU A 199 -22.33 -9.00 4.43
N ALA A 200 -22.81 -9.44 3.27
CA ALA A 200 -24.11 -9.04 2.77
C ALA A 200 -25.20 -9.37 3.79
N GLY A 201 -25.93 -8.36 4.26
CA GLY A 201 -26.95 -8.46 5.29
C GLY A 201 -26.44 -8.53 6.74
N GLY A 202 -25.12 -8.40 6.94
CA GLY A 202 -24.47 -8.43 8.26
C GLY A 202 -24.10 -7.05 8.80
N ASN A 203 -23.33 -7.06 9.90
CA ASN A 203 -22.79 -5.84 10.49
C ASN A 203 -21.73 -5.24 9.53
N PRO A 204 -21.74 -3.92 9.27
CA PRO A 204 -20.79 -3.25 8.36
C PRO A 204 -19.31 -3.31 8.80
N TYR A 205 -19.01 -3.84 9.97
CA TYR A 205 -17.64 -3.98 10.48
C TYR A 205 -17.42 -5.35 11.12
N THR A 206 -17.59 -6.40 10.31
CA THR A 206 -17.19 -7.75 10.73
C THR A 206 -15.67 -7.83 10.73
N LEU A 207 -15.09 -8.38 11.79
CA LEU A 207 -13.67 -8.67 11.87
C LEU A 207 -13.41 -10.11 11.44
N SER A 208 -12.48 -10.30 10.52
CA SER A 208 -12.02 -11.62 10.09
C SER A 208 -10.52 -11.75 10.25
N PHE A 209 -10.08 -12.97 10.56
CA PHE A 209 -8.68 -13.33 10.62
C PHE A 209 -8.35 -14.38 9.55
N LYS A 210 -7.30 -14.11 8.76
CA LYS A 210 -6.73 -15.07 7.80
C LYS A 210 -5.29 -15.35 8.14
N LYS A 211 -4.93 -16.63 8.12
CA LYS A 211 -3.56 -17.11 8.19
C LYS A 211 -3.14 -17.63 6.81
N PHE A 212 -1.97 -17.24 6.36
CA PHE A 212 -1.39 -17.68 5.09
C PHE A 212 0.13 -17.80 5.22
N ASN A 213 0.77 -18.41 4.24
CA ASN A 213 2.21 -18.61 4.24
C ASN A 213 2.89 -17.93 3.06
N TRP A 214 4.21 -17.85 3.11
CA TRP A 214 5.04 -17.26 2.06
C TRP A 214 4.80 -17.88 0.69
N ASP A 215 4.73 -19.21 0.64
CA ASP A 215 4.48 -19.93 -0.61
C ASP A 215 3.14 -19.57 -1.26
N TYR A 216 2.11 -19.36 -0.46
CA TYR A 216 0.79 -18.92 -0.96
C TYR A 216 0.88 -17.56 -1.66
N LEU A 217 1.73 -16.66 -1.14
CA LEU A 217 1.90 -15.32 -1.69
C LEU A 217 2.78 -15.29 -2.94
N THR A 218 3.76 -16.19 -3.04
CA THR A 218 4.84 -16.12 -4.04
C THR A 218 4.78 -17.20 -5.10
N LYS A 219 4.07 -18.30 -4.86
CA LYS A 219 3.78 -19.25 -5.93
C LYS A 219 2.98 -18.51 -7.00
N GLU A 220 3.55 -18.44 -8.19
CA GLU A 220 2.75 -18.19 -9.36
C GLU A 220 1.56 -19.15 -9.27
N ARG A 221 0.36 -18.61 -9.21
CA ARG A 221 -0.82 -19.40 -9.54
C ARG A 221 -0.61 -19.76 -10.98
N LEU A 222 0.07 -20.88 -11.19
CA LEU A 222 0.05 -21.54 -12.49
C LEU A 222 -1.44 -21.67 -12.79
N ALA A 223 -1.89 -20.92 -13.76
CA ALA A 223 -3.24 -21.01 -14.27
C ALA A 223 -3.37 -22.39 -14.88
N SER A 224 -3.55 -23.39 -14.01
CA SER A 224 -3.88 -24.77 -14.45
C SER A 224 -5.33 -24.83 -14.91
N LYS A 225 -6.06 -23.72 -14.85
CA LYS A 225 -7.44 -23.59 -15.30
C LYS A 225 -7.47 -22.67 -16.51
N GLU A 226 -7.93 -23.20 -17.63
CA GLU A 226 -8.23 -22.41 -18.82
C GLU A 226 -9.27 -21.36 -18.43
N VAL A 227 -8.89 -20.10 -18.47
CA VAL A 227 -9.78 -18.96 -18.14
C VAL A 227 -10.48 -18.56 -19.42
N LYS A 228 -11.79 -18.49 -19.40
CA LYS A 228 -12.60 -18.14 -20.57
C LYS A 228 -13.05 -16.67 -20.49
N VAL A 229 -12.92 -15.98 -21.60
CA VAL A 229 -13.53 -14.66 -21.78
C VAL A 229 -15.04 -14.84 -21.86
N THR A 230 -15.78 -14.19 -20.97
CA THR A 230 -17.25 -14.22 -20.95
C THR A 230 -17.86 -13.02 -21.67
N SER A 231 -17.14 -11.90 -21.66
CA SER A 231 -17.54 -10.65 -22.31
C SER A 231 -16.31 -9.86 -22.72
N ALA A 232 -16.40 -9.17 -23.85
CA ALA A 232 -15.45 -8.17 -24.28
C ALA A 232 -16.22 -7.06 -25.01
N MET A 233 -16.37 -5.91 -24.38
CA MET A 233 -17.15 -4.80 -24.95
C MET A 233 -16.54 -3.46 -24.60
N GLU A 234 -16.82 -2.47 -25.42
CA GLU A 234 -16.47 -1.09 -25.12
C GLU A 234 -17.34 -0.60 -23.94
N LYS A 235 -16.70 -0.32 -22.82
CA LYS A 235 -17.36 0.14 -21.59
C LYS A 235 -17.45 1.67 -21.54
N TRP A 236 -16.43 2.33 -22.06
CA TRP A 236 -16.37 3.78 -22.26
C TRP A 236 -15.68 4.06 -23.61
N PRO A 237 -15.87 5.23 -24.23
CA PRO A 237 -15.23 5.55 -25.49
C PRO A 237 -13.72 5.26 -25.48
N GLY A 238 -13.29 4.37 -26.35
CA GLY A 238 -11.89 3.93 -26.45
C GLY A 238 -11.40 2.97 -25.37
N ILE A 239 -12.27 2.49 -24.47
CA ILE A 239 -11.91 1.57 -23.40
C ILE A 239 -12.71 0.30 -23.49
N ILE A 240 -12.04 -0.82 -23.70
CA ILE A 240 -12.63 -2.17 -23.74
C ILE A 240 -12.52 -2.79 -22.35
N ALA A 241 -13.64 -3.27 -21.80
CA ALA A 241 -13.67 -4.17 -20.66
C ALA A 241 -13.72 -5.62 -21.15
N MET A 242 -12.81 -6.45 -20.70
CA MET A 242 -12.77 -7.88 -20.93
C MET A 242 -13.05 -8.60 -19.62
N GLU A 243 -14.16 -9.33 -19.56
CA GLU A 243 -14.59 -10.09 -18.40
C GLU A 243 -14.28 -11.58 -18.57
N PHE A 244 -13.96 -12.25 -17.47
CA PHE A 244 -13.58 -13.66 -17.41
C PHE A 244 -14.50 -14.46 -16.49
N ASP A 245 -14.62 -15.76 -16.75
CA ASP A 245 -15.40 -16.70 -15.92
C ASP A 245 -14.77 -16.99 -14.55
N SER A 246 -13.49 -16.69 -14.43
CA SER A 246 -12.69 -16.93 -13.22
C SER A 246 -11.79 -15.71 -12.93
N GLU A 247 -11.27 -15.66 -11.71
CA GLU A 247 -10.30 -14.63 -11.34
C GLU A 247 -9.06 -14.71 -12.23
N VAL A 248 -8.60 -13.55 -12.68
CA VAL A 248 -7.38 -13.39 -13.46
C VAL A 248 -6.34 -12.61 -12.67
N LEU A 249 -5.09 -12.99 -12.81
CA LEU A 249 -3.95 -12.26 -12.27
C LEU A 249 -3.05 -11.83 -13.42
N VAL A 250 -2.84 -10.52 -13.53
CA VAL A 250 -1.97 -9.96 -14.57
C VAL A 250 -0.54 -9.90 -14.04
N ASN A 251 0.29 -10.87 -14.45
CA ASN A 251 1.73 -10.90 -14.13
C ASN A 251 2.57 -10.12 -15.15
N GLN A 252 2.06 -9.99 -16.37
CA GLN A 252 2.67 -9.24 -17.45
C GLN A 252 1.54 -8.56 -18.25
N ALA A 253 1.74 -7.29 -18.62
CA ALA A 253 0.75 -6.54 -19.37
C ALA A 253 0.32 -7.31 -20.64
N PRO A 254 -0.94 -7.80 -20.74
CA PRO A 254 -1.41 -8.53 -21.89
C PRO A 254 -1.67 -7.59 -23.07
N THR A 255 -1.60 -8.12 -24.26
CA THR A 255 -1.95 -7.40 -25.49
C THR A 255 -3.23 -7.99 -26.06
N LEU A 256 -4.21 -7.15 -26.39
CA LEU A 256 -5.46 -7.56 -27.00
C LEU A 256 -5.46 -7.21 -28.49
N LYS A 257 -5.57 -8.21 -29.35
CA LYS A 257 -5.77 -8.03 -30.79
C LYS A 257 -7.26 -8.01 -31.11
N LEU A 258 -7.72 -6.97 -31.76
CA LEU A 258 -9.09 -6.79 -32.18
C LEU A 258 -9.32 -7.42 -33.56
N ALA A 259 -10.57 -7.79 -33.87
CA ALA A 259 -10.95 -8.41 -35.14
C ALA A 259 -10.64 -7.51 -36.37
N ASN A 260 -10.61 -6.20 -36.19
CA ASN A 260 -10.25 -5.23 -37.23
C ASN A 260 -8.72 -5.06 -37.42
N GLY A 261 -7.90 -5.89 -36.74
CA GLY A 261 -6.45 -5.83 -36.82
C GLY A 261 -5.79 -4.80 -35.91
N LYS A 262 -6.54 -3.93 -35.25
CA LYS A 262 -5.99 -3.00 -34.24
C LYS A 262 -5.54 -3.74 -32.98
N THR A 263 -4.64 -3.12 -32.24
CA THR A 263 -4.18 -3.60 -30.94
C THR A 263 -4.70 -2.69 -29.84
N ALA A 264 -5.28 -3.27 -28.81
CA ALA A 264 -5.59 -2.56 -27.58
C ALA A 264 -4.53 -2.86 -26.52
N THR A 265 -4.11 -1.81 -25.82
CA THR A 265 -3.06 -1.87 -24.80
C THR A 265 -3.71 -2.07 -23.42
N PHE A 266 -3.15 -2.94 -22.61
CA PHE A 266 -3.58 -3.13 -21.23
C PHE A 266 -3.48 -1.81 -20.46
N MET A 267 -4.56 -1.45 -19.81
CA MET A 267 -4.67 -0.23 -19.02
C MET A 267 -4.55 -0.54 -17.52
N THR A 268 -5.44 -1.42 -17.02
CA THR A 268 -5.48 -1.80 -15.61
C THR A 268 -6.36 -3.04 -15.40
N GLN A 269 -6.22 -3.66 -14.26
CA GLN A 269 -7.18 -4.63 -13.74
C GLN A 269 -8.26 -3.86 -12.97
N TYR A 270 -9.50 -3.93 -13.46
CA TYR A 270 -10.63 -3.19 -12.88
C TYR A 270 -11.18 -3.87 -11.62
N ASP A 271 -11.29 -5.19 -11.68
CA ASP A 271 -11.64 -6.09 -10.56
C ASP A 271 -10.97 -7.46 -10.77
N THR A 272 -11.30 -8.45 -9.95
CA THR A 272 -10.67 -9.78 -10.01
C THR A 272 -10.94 -10.55 -11.31
N LYS A 273 -11.97 -10.16 -12.05
CA LYS A 273 -12.40 -10.83 -13.27
C LYS A 273 -12.45 -9.93 -14.50
N THR A 274 -12.10 -8.66 -14.36
CA THR A 274 -12.23 -7.66 -15.43
C THR A 274 -10.93 -6.93 -15.69
N LEU A 275 -10.45 -7.00 -16.92
CA LEU A 275 -9.31 -6.23 -17.41
C LEU A 275 -9.81 -5.10 -18.32
N LEU A 276 -9.19 -3.93 -18.21
CA LEU A 276 -9.43 -2.80 -19.09
C LEU A 276 -8.28 -2.62 -20.08
N PHE A 277 -8.63 -2.35 -21.32
CA PHE A 277 -7.71 -2.06 -22.41
C PHE A 277 -8.10 -0.74 -23.08
N THR A 278 -7.10 0.03 -23.47
CA THR A 278 -7.32 1.26 -24.26
C THR A 278 -6.98 1.03 -25.72
N ILE A 279 -7.81 1.57 -26.61
CA ILE A 279 -7.54 1.64 -28.03
C ILE A 279 -6.90 3.00 -28.28
N ALA A 280 -5.72 3.03 -28.92
CA ALA A 280 -5.12 4.30 -29.29
C ALA A 280 -6.09 5.07 -30.20
N PRO A 281 -6.33 6.37 -29.95
CA PRO A 281 -7.10 7.22 -30.88
C PRO A 281 -6.40 7.25 -32.25
N GLU A 282 -7.21 7.37 -33.30
CA GLU A 282 -6.72 7.55 -34.68
C GLU A 282 -6.04 8.89 -34.87
#